data_35737bba1db868fa784fa30ac1984f34
#
_entry.id   35737bba1db868fa784fa30ac1984f34
#
_cell.length_a   1.000
_cell.length_b   1.000
_cell.length_c   1.000
_cell.angle_alpha   90.00
_cell.angle_beta   90.00
_cell.angle_gamma   90.00
#
_symmetry.space_group_name_H-M   'P 1'
#
loop_
_entity.id
_entity.type
_entity.pdbx_description
1 polymer ?
#
loop_
_entity_poly.entity_id
_entity_poly.type
_entity_poly.pdbx_seq_one_letter_code
_entity_poly.pdbx_strand_id
1 'polypeptide(L)'
;MHDQKISVDIDGILLAMTADLDDARYIAFVSFRKDGTPVSTAVWVVPFEDGYAFTTDPDSWKIKRILKNPAVTIQASNVRGRPKRGSVAVAGHAEVLDPAAVARVREAVRAKYRIMYRLLIERSDKKAAKQHGSATAGTAAIKVVLAPSGQSA
;
A
#
# COMPACT_ATOMS: atom_id res chain seq x y z
N MET A 1 -1.96 -31.49 18.04
CA MET A 1 -2.73 -31.68 16.83
C MET A 1 -3.47 -30.43 16.41
N HIS A 2 -4.10 -29.76 17.35
CA HIS A 2 -4.82 -28.53 17.04
C HIS A 2 -3.88 -27.41 16.59
N ASP A 3 -2.66 -27.41 17.10
CA ASP A 3 -1.70 -26.35 16.77
C ASP A 3 -1.28 -26.39 15.30
N GLN A 4 -1.15 -27.60 14.74
CA GLN A 4 -0.76 -27.74 13.35
C GLN A 4 -1.85 -27.22 12.40
N LYS A 5 -3.11 -27.47 12.73
CA LYS A 5 -4.21 -26.96 11.92
C LYS A 5 -4.26 -25.46 11.94
N ILE A 6 -4.05 -24.87 13.09
CA ILE A 6 -4.05 -23.41 13.24
C ILE A 6 -2.93 -22.77 12.42
N SER A 7 -1.73 -23.37 12.44
CA SER A 7 -0.60 -22.87 11.66
C SER A 7 -0.89 -22.88 10.16
N VAL A 8 -1.44 -23.99 9.66
CA VAL A 8 -1.75 -24.10 8.23
C VAL A 8 -2.82 -23.09 7.83
N ASP A 9 -3.83 -22.91 8.68
CA ASP A 9 -4.90 -21.97 8.40
C ASP A 9 -4.39 -20.52 8.36
N ILE A 10 -3.48 -20.19 9.27
CA ILE A 10 -2.91 -18.85 9.31
C ILE A 10 -2.11 -18.56 8.04
N ASP A 11 -1.30 -19.51 7.60
CA ASP A 11 -0.52 -19.34 6.37
C ASP A 11 -1.42 -19.20 5.16
N GLY A 12 -2.48 -19.99 5.08
CA GLY A 12 -3.43 -19.91 3.98
C GLY A 12 -4.18 -18.60 3.97
N ILE A 13 -4.56 -18.11 5.14
CA ILE A 13 -5.23 -16.82 5.27
C ILE A 13 -4.30 -15.69 4.85
N LEU A 14 -3.06 -15.73 5.29
CA LEU A 14 -2.08 -14.71 4.94
C LEU A 14 -1.82 -14.67 3.44
N LEU A 15 -1.72 -15.84 2.79
CA LEU A 15 -1.57 -15.91 1.35
C LEU A 15 -2.75 -15.30 0.62
N ALA A 16 -3.97 -15.58 1.08
CA ALA A 16 -5.15 -15.01 0.46
C ALA A 16 -5.19 -13.49 0.62
N MET A 17 -4.80 -12.99 1.77
CA MET A 17 -4.77 -11.55 2.03
C MET A 17 -3.74 -10.84 1.17
N THR A 18 -2.55 -11.43 1.01
CA THR A 18 -1.51 -10.83 0.18
C THR A 18 -1.84 -10.92 -1.30
N ALA A 19 -2.54 -11.97 -1.74
CA ALA A 19 -2.97 -12.08 -3.12
C ALA A 19 -3.90 -10.92 -3.49
N ASP A 20 -4.83 -10.55 -2.61
CA ASP A 20 -5.70 -9.40 -2.83
C ASP A 20 -4.89 -8.11 -2.97
N LEU A 21 -3.88 -7.93 -2.14
CA LEU A 21 -3.05 -6.74 -2.18
C LEU A 21 -2.19 -6.70 -3.44
N ASP A 22 -1.67 -7.84 -3.86
CA ASP A 22 -0.85 -7.92 -5.07
C ASP A 22 -1.62 -7.50 -6.32
N ASP A 23 -2.88 -7.89 -6.38
CA ASP A 23 -3.72 -7.61 -7.54
C ASP A 23 -4.50 -6.31 -7.41
N ALA A 24 -4.50 -5.69 -6.26
CA ALA A 24 -5.29 -4.50 -6.04
C ALA A 24 -4.80 -3.34 -6.88
N ARG A 25 -5.72 -2.63 -7.52
CA ARG A 25 -5.41 -1.40 -8.22
C ARG A 25 -5.13 -0.28 -7.23
N TYR A 26 -5.91 -0.22 -6.18
CA TYR A 26 -5.75 0.75 -5.09
C TYR A 26 -5.76 0.02 -3.77
N ILE A 27 -5.04 0.57 -2.82
CA ILE A 27 -5.21 0.17 -1.43
C ILE A 27 -5.55 1.39 -0.59
N ALA A 28 -6.30 1.16 0.46
CA ALA A 28 -6.51 2.15 1.51
C ALA A 28 -5.33 2.05 2.47
N PHE A 29 -4.53 3.09 2.50
CA PHE A 29 -3.41 3.21 3.41
C PHE A 29 -3.87 4.01 4.61
N VAL A 30 -3.87 3.42 5.79
CA VAL A 30 -4.35 4.06 7.01
C VAL A 30 -3.18 4.32 7.93
N SER A 31 -2.97 5.57 8.24
CA SER A 31 -2.02 6.01 9.25
C SER A 31 -2.79 6.69 10.37
N PHE A 32 -2.13 6.97 11.48
CA PHE A 32 -2.83 7.44 12.67
C PHE A 32 -2.29 8.78 13.12
N ARG A 33 -3.20 9.67 13.46
CA ARG A 33 -2.85 10.95 14.04
C ARG A 33 -2.32 10.76 15.46
N LYS A 34 -1.77 11.81 16.02
CA LYS A 34 -1.21 11.79 17.37
C LYS A 34 -2.22 11.31 18.40
N ASP A 35 -3.50 11.65 18.22
CA ASP A 35 -4.57 11.24 19.14
C ASP A 35 -5.13 9.86 18.82
N GLY A 36 -4.56 9.15 17.83
CA GLY A 36 -5.02 7.82 17.47
C GLY A 36 -6.08 7.79 16.38
N THR A 37 -6.53 8.95 15.91
CA THR A 37 -7.55 9.00 14.85
C THR A 37 -6.98 8.44 13.54
N PRO A 38 -7.66 7.48 12.91
CA PRO A 38 -7.19 6.94 11.64
C PRO A 38 -7.44 7.90 10.49
N VAL A 39 -6.49 7.94 9.55
CA VAL A 39 -6.63 8.71 8.32
C VAL A 39 -6.33 7.78 7.16
N SER A 40 -7.30 7.61 6.28
CA SER A 40 -7.20 6.71 5.14
C SER A 40 -7.03 7.48 3.85
N THR A 41 -6.11 7.01 3.01
CA THR A 41 -5.95 7.54 1.66
C THR A 41 -5.80 6.38 0.69
N ALA A 42 -6.34 6.54 -0.52
CA ALA A 42 -6.17 5.56 -1.57
C ALA A 42 -4.83 5.79 -2.25
N VAL A 43 -4.04 4.74 -2.40
CA VAL A 43 -2.73 4.83 -3.04
C VAL A 43 -2.55 3.65 -4.00
N TRP A 44 -1.68 3.84 -4.99
CA TRP A 44 -1.21 2.75 -5.83
C TRP A 44 -0.10 2.03 -5.07
N VAL A 45 -0.12 0.73 -5.12
CA VAL A 45 0.81 -0.10 -4.35
C VAL A 45 1.44 -1.14 -5.24
N VAL A 46 2.70 -1.47 -4.95
CA VAL A 46 3.40 -2.55 -5.62
C VAL A 46 4.04 -3.45 -4.57
N PRO A 47 4.18 -4.74 -4.85
CA PRO A 47 5.04 -5.58 -4.04
C PRO A 47 6.47 -5.03 -4.10
N PHE A 48 7.14 -4.99 -2.99
CA PHE A 48 8.49 -4.43 -2.91
C PHE A 48 9.24 -5.10 -1.78
N GLU A 49 10.32 -5.78 -2.13
CA GLU A 49 11.12 -6.52 -1.15
C GLU A 49 10.23 -7.48 -0.35
N ASP A 50 10.25 -7.36 0.97
CA ASP A 50 9.46 -8.22 1.85
C ASP A 50 8.09 -7.63 2.21
N GLY A 51 7.64 -6.63 1.47
CA GLY A 51 6.37 -5.98 1.75
C GLY A 51 5.78 -5.30 0.53
N TYR A 52 5.26 -4.10 0.74
CA TYR A 52 4.62 -3.29 -0.29
C TYR A 52 5.16 -1.88 -0.23
N ALA A 53 5.08 -1.17 -1.34
CA ALA A 53 5.52 0.21 -1.37
C ALA A 53 4.64 1.03 -2.30
N PHE A 54 4.63 2.33 -2.06
CA PHE A 54 3.95 3.30 -2.93
C PHE A 54 4.70 4.61 -2.89
N THR A 55 4.47 5.44 -3.90
CA THR A 55 5.09 6.77 -3.95
C THR A 55 4.11 7.82 -3.41
N THR A 56 4.66 8.87 -2.88
CA THR A 56 3.88 9.97 -2.33
C THR A 56 4.69 11.26 -2.41
N ASP A 57 4.01 12.36 -2.17
CA ASP A 57 4.65 13.67 -2.07
C ASP A 57 5.49 13.72 -0.80
N PRO A 58 6.75 14.20 -0.87
CA PRO A 58 7.60 14.29 0.33
C PRO A 58 7.00 15.14 1.45
N ASP A 59 6.15 16.10 1.11
CA ASP A 59 5.53 16.97 2.10
C ASP A 59 4.19 16.43 2.60
N SER A 60 3.81 15.22 2.22
CA SER A 60 2.51 14.69 2.59
C SER A 60 2.38 14.45 4.09
N TRP A 61 1.17 14.56 4.58
CA TRP A 61 0.87 14.27 5.98
C TRP A 61 1.09 12.79 6.31
N LYS A 62 1.00 11.91 5.32
CA LYS A 62 1.29 10.49 5.51
C LYS A 62 2.70 10.30 6.06
N ILE A 63 3.67 10.97 5.46
CA ILE A 63 5.06 10.87 5.91
C ILE A 63 5.20 11.38 7.33
N LYS A 64 4.60 12.53 7.60
CA LYS A 64 4.69 13.12 8.95
C LYS A 64 4.08 12.20 10.00
N ARG A 65 2.96 11.55 9.67
CA ARG A 65 2.33 10.65 10.62
C ARG A 65 3.15 9.40 10.88
N ILE A 66 3.69 8.76 9.83
CA ILE A 66 4.45 7.53 10.04
C ILE A 66 5.80 7.75 10.69
N LEU A 67 6.38 8.93 10.55
CA LEU A 67 7.61 9.26 11.27
C LEU A 67 7.37 9.29 12.79
N LYS A 68 6.17 9.64 13.20
CA LYS A 68 5.80 9.66 14.61
C LYS A 68 5.22 8.34 15.08
N ASN A 69 4.48 7.67 14.21
CA ASN A 69 3.85 6.39 14.53
C ASN A 69 3.88 5.53 13.28
N PRO A 70 4.81 4.59 13.19
CA PRO A 70 4.94 3.74 11.99
C PRO A 70 3.88 2.66 11.86
N ALA A 71 3.01 2.49 12.84
CA ALA A 71 1.93 1.50 12.74
C ALA A 71 0.90 1.97 11.73
N VAL A 72 0.57 1.09 10.79
CA VAL A 72 -0.37 1.38 9.71
C VAL A 72 -1.22 0.16 9.43
N THR A 73 -2.28 0.34 8.63
CA THR A 73 -2.98 -0.78 8.01
C THR A 73 -3.11 -0.53 6.54
N ILE A 74 -3.19 -1.61 5.77
CA ILE A 74 -3.49 -1.54 4.35
C ILE A 74 -4.60 -2.52 4.03
N GLN A 75 -5.40 -2.16 3.02
CA GLN A 75 -6.55 -2.97 2.62
C GLN A 75 -6.90 -2.67 1.16
N ALA A 76 -7.19 -3.70 0.38
CA ALA A 76 -7.64 -3.49 -1.00
C ALA A 76 -8.85 -2.57 -1.02
N SER A 77 -8.84 -1.58 -1.90
CA SER A 77 -9.88 -0.57 -1.93
C SER A 77 -10.19 -0.12 -3.35
N ASN A 78 -11.19 0.74 -3.47
CA ASN A 78 -11.45 1.46 -4.71
C ASN A 78 -10.66 2.77 -4.72
N VAL A 79 -10.84 3.55 -5.79
CA VAL A 79 -10.10 4.80 -5.98
C VAL A 79 -10.38 5.83 -4.86
N ARG A 80 -11.50 5.69 -4.18
CA ARG A 80 -11.85 6.60 -3.08
C ARG A 80 -11.38 6.10 -1.72
N GLY A 81 -10.65 4.98 -1.69
CA GLY A 81 -10.17 4.42 -0.44
C GLY A 81 -11.21 3.60 0.31
N ARG A 82 -12.34 3.30 -0.30
CA ARG A 82 -13.35 2.44 0.32
C ARG A 82 -12.94 0.99 0.17
N PRO A 83 -12.92 0.22 1.26
CA PRO A 83 -12.52 -1.18 1.19
C PRO A 83 -13.37 -1.98 0.22
N LYS A 84 -12.74 -2.86 -0.51
CA LYS A 84 -13.44 -3.78 -1.39
C LYS A 84 -14.17 -4.82 -0.56
N ARG A 85 -15.34 -5.24 -1.06
CA ARG A 85 -16.11 -6.29 -0.41
C ARG A 85 -15.27 -7.55 -0.28
N GLY A 86 -15.24 -8.12 0.90
CA GLY A 86 -14.48 -9.34 1.17
C GLY A 86 -13.02 -9.12 1.47
N SER A 87 -12.52 -7.88 1.36
CA SER A 87 -11.14 -7.60 1.71
C SER A 87 -10.97 -7.44 3.21
N VAL A 88 -9.74 -7.58 3.67
CA VAL A 88 -9.40 -7.51 5.09
C VAL A 88 -8.28 -6.51 5.29
N ALA A 89 -8.40 -5.70 6.33
CA ALA A 89 -7.34 -4.79 6.70
C ALA A 89 -6.18 -5.57 7.32
N VAL A 90 -4.98 -5.27 6.87
CA VAL A 90 -3.77 -5.96 7.34
C VAL A 90 -2.87 -4.94 8.03
N ALA A 91 -2.47 -5.25 9.25
CA ALA A 91 -1.57 -4.38 9.99
C ALA A 91 -0.14 -4.49 9.49
N GLY A 92 0.61 -3.40 9.61
CA GLY A 92 1.99 -3.39 9.21
C GLY A 92 2.75 -2.22 9.79
N HIS A 93 4.03 -2.17 9.45
CA HIS A 93 4.92 -1.07 9.81
C HIS A 93 5.34 -0.33 8.55
N ALA A 94 5.26 0.99 8.59
CA ALA A 94 5.64 1.84 7.47
C ALA A 94 6.99 2.50 7.73
N GLU A 95 7.77 2.66 6.67
CA GLU A 95 9.03 3.40 6.74
C GLU A 95 9.20 4.25 5.48
N VAL A 96 9.85 5.39 5.64
CA VAL A 96 10.18 6.27 4.54
C VAL A 96 11.49 5.76 3.92
N LEU A 97 11.48 5.57 2.61
CA LEU A 97 12.62 4.99 1.92
C LEU A 97 13.64 6.05 1.51
N ASP A 98 14.88 5.63 1.32
CA ASP A 98 15.95 6.49 0.84
C ASP A 98 15.80 6.74 -0.66
N PRO A 99 16.55 7.71 -1.23
CA PRO A 99 16.38 8.05 -2.65
C PRO A 99 16.64 6.89 -3.62
N ALA A 100 17.59 6.01 -3.32
CA ALA A 100 17.86 4.87 -4.18
C ALA A 100 16.69 3.90 -4.20
N ALA A 101 16.09 3.66 -3.04
CA ALA A 101 14.91 2.81 -2.94
C ALA A 101 13.70 3.47 -3.59
N VAL A 102 13.56 4.78 -3.48
CA VAL A 102 12.48 5.52 -4.16
C VAL A 102 12.53 5.27 -5.65
N ALA A 103 13.71 5.32 -6.25
CA ALA A 103 13.86 5.07 -7.68
C ALA A 103 13.38 3.66 -8.06
N ARG A 104 13.68 2.66 -7.24
CA ARG A 104 13.23 1.29 -7.48
C ARG A 104 11.73 1.16 -7.34
N VAL A 105 11.12 1.83 -6.38
CA VAL A 105 9.67 1.83 -6.20
C VAL A 105 8.99 2.48 -7.40
N ARG A 106 9.51 3.61 -7.86
CA ARG A 106 8.95 4.29 -9.03
C ARG A 106 8.97 3.38 -10.26
N GLU A 107 10.05 2.66 -10.45
CA GLU A 107 10.16 1.73 -11.56
C GLU A 107 9.15 0.58 -11.41
N ALA A 108 8.98 0.05 -10.22
CA ALA A 108 8.02 -1.01 -9.96
C ALA A 108 6.58 -0.53 -10.17
N VAL A 109 6.27 0.68 -9.75
CA VAL A 109 4.96 1.27 -9.98
C VAL A 109 4.71 1.43 -11.48
N ARG A 110 5.71 1.94 -12.18
CA ARG A 110 5.59 2.12 -13.63
C ARG A 110 5.35 0.79 -14.34
N ALA A 111 6.05 -0.25 -13.94
CA ALA A 111 5.89 -1.56 -14.55
C ALA A 111 4.52 -2.16 -14.27
N LYS A 112 4.06 -2.09 -13.02
CA LYS A 112 2.77 -2.67 -12.64
C LYS A 112 1.60 -1.95 -13.31
N TYR A 113 1.65 -0.64 -13.33
CA TYR A 113 0.50 0.16 -13.77
C TYR A 113 0.57 0.54 -15.25
N ARG A 114 1.64 0.16 -15.94
CA ARG A 114 1.76 0.47 -17.37
C ARG A 114 0.60 -0.09 -18.17
N ILE A 115 0.27 -1.35 -17.95
CA ILE A 115 -0.80 -2.02 -18.68
C ILE A 115 -2.15 -1.44 -18.26
N MET A 116 -2.35 -1.27 -16.97
CA MET A 116 -3.56 -0.67 -16.43
C MET A 116 -3.72 0.76 -16.93
N TYR A 117 -2.62 1.48 -16.99
CA TYR A 117 -2.58 2.85 -17.48
C TYR A 117 -3.03 2.92 -18.93
N ARG A 118 -2.52 2.01 -19.77
CA ARG A 118 -2.96 1.93 -21.17
C ARG A 118 -4.44 1.71 -21.29
N LEU A 119 -4.97 0.76 -20.52
CA LEU A 119 -6.38 0.44 -20.55
C LEU A 119 -7.23 1.62 -20.10
N LEU A 120 -6.78 2.33 -19.09
CA LEU A 120 -7.50 3.51 -18.58
C LEU A 120 -7.48 4.65 -19.57
N ILE A 121 -6.35 4.90 -20.21
CA ILE A 121 -6.22 5.97 -21.19
C ILE A 121 -7.11 5.71 -22.40
N GLU A 122 -7.13 4.48 -22.87
CA GLU A 122 -7.97 4.13 -24.02
C GLU A 122 -9.44 4.31 -23.73
N ARG A 123 -9.84 4.22 -22.45
CA ARG A 123 -11.26 4.25 -22.11
C ARG A 123 -11.78 5.61 -21.73
N SER A 124 -11.05 6.46 -21.07
CA SER A 124 -11.62 7.75 -20.79
C SER A 124 -10.81 8.76 -20.04
N ASP A 125 -9.96 8.50 -19.13
CA ASP A 125 -9.56 9.62 -18.30
C ASP A 125 -8.10 9.96 -18.37
N LYS A 126 -7.77 10.64 -19.46
CA LYS A 126 -6.44 11.19 -19.62
C LYS A 126 -6.07 12.14 -18.47
N LYS A 127 -7.05 12.78 -17.85
CA LYS A 127 -6.80 13.69 -16.74
C LYS A 127 -6.38 12.96 -15.47
N ALA A 128 -7.10 11.91 -15.10
CA ALA A 128 -6.76 11.11 -13.93
C ALA A 128 -5.39 10.44 -14.12
N ALA A 129 -5.14 9.94 -15.34
CA ALA A 129 -3.88 9.34 -15.65
C ALA A 129 -2.73 10.32 -15.53
N LYS A 130 -2.93 11.56 -15.95
CA LYS A 130 -1.91 12.60 -15.83
C LYS A 130 -1.58 12.93 -14.38
N GLN A 131 -2.61 13.00 -13.54
CA GLN A 131 -2.41 13.33 -12.12
C GLN A 131 -1.56 12.28 -11.42
N HIS A 132 -1.77 11.01 -11.76
CA HIS A 132 -1.02 9.92 -11.13
C HIS A 132 0.33 9.68 -11.79
N GLY A 133 0.48 10.07 -13.04
CA GLY A 133 1.72 9.84 -13.77
C GLY A 133 2.74 10.95 -13.69
N SER A 134 2.41 12.05 -13.07
CA SER A 134 3.29 13.21 -13.05
C SER A 134 4.24 13.21 -11.87
N ALA A 135 4.63 12.05 -11.39
CA ALA A 135 5.61 11.98 -10.32
C ALA A 135 6.92 12.56 -10.82
N THR A 136 7.24 13.71 -10.34
CA THR A 136 8.41 14.45 -10.76
C THR A 136 9.41 14.52 -9.61
N ALA A 137 10.34 15.42 -9.73
CA ALA A 137 11.32 15.66 -8.70
C ALA A 137 10.63 15.88 -7.36
N GLY A 138 11.19 15.33 -6.30
CA GLY A 138 10.61 15.44 -4.98
C GLY A 138 9.65 14.33 -4.61
N THR A 139 9.66 13.25 -5.35
CA THR A 139 8.87 12.07 -4.98
C THR A 139 9.51 11.36 -3.79
N ALA A 140 8.68 10.98 -2.84
CA ALA A 140 9.07 10.09 -1.74
C ALA A 140 8.39 8.75 -1.90
N ALA A 141 8.84 7.76 -1.15
CA ALA A 141 8.20 6.46 -1.14
C ALA A 141 8.10 5.93 0.28
N ILE A 142 7.03 5.20 0.52
CA ILE A 142 6.77 4.56 1.80
C ILE A 142 6.72 3.06 1.55
N LYS A 143 7.42 2.30 2.39
CA LYS A 143 7.38 0.84 2.37
C LYS A 143 6.60 0.36 3.58
N VAL A 144 5.75 -0.64 3.36
CA VAL A 144 4.97 -1.26 4.43
C VAL A 144 5.36 -2.73 4.52
N VAL A 145 5.83 -3.14 5.68
CA VAL A 145 6.08 -4.54 5.97
C VAL A 145 4.92 -5.03 6.82
N LEU A 146 4.28 -6.11 6.37
CA LEU A 146 3.11 -6.63 7.08
C LEU A 146 3.53 -7.27 8.39
N ALA A 147 2.76 -6.98 9.43
CA ALA A 147 2.99 -7.60 10.73
C ALA A 147 2.40 -9.01 10.71
N PRO A 148 3.14 -10.02 11.17
CA PRO A 148 2.57 -11.35 11.31
C PRO A 148 1.43 -11.32 12.30
N SER A 149 0.36 -12.07 12.01
CA SER A 149 -0.77 -12.11 12.93
C SER A 149 -0.30 -12.71 14.26
N GLY A 150 -0.74 -12.10 15.34
CA GLY A 150 -0.33 -12.52 16.67
C GLY A 150 0.86 -11.79 17.23
N GLN A 151 1.52 -10.98 16.45
CA GLN A 151 2.58 -10.12 16.96
C GLN A 151 2.07 -8.72 17.19
N SER A 152 1.15 -8.61 18.03
CA SER A 152 0.85 -7.31 18.56
C SER A 152 1.91 -7.02 19.59
N ALA A 153 2.74 -6.19 19.33
CA ALA A 153 3.74 -5.90 20.32
C ALA A 153 3.36 -5.18 21.50
#